data_89ff79271a4b79e2b27d63d498397904
#
_entry.id   89ff79271a4b79e2b27d63d498397904
#
_cell.length_a   1.000
_cell.length_b   1.000
_cell.length_c   1.000
_cell.angle_alpha   90.00
_cell.angle_beta   90.00
_cell.angle_gamma   90.00
#
_symmetry.space_group_name_H-M   'P 1'
#
loop_
_entity.id
_entity.type
_entity.pdbx_description
1 polymer ?
#
loop_
_entity_poly.entity_id
_entity_poly.type
_entity_poly.pdbx_seq_one_letter_code
_entity_poly.pdbx_strand_id
1 'polypeptide(L)'
;MPKPIHPLAQALNADLAAGGCVISSLLSRKGLRAFFPFQGILGQSAEARQTKINATIGTAFEEDGSPLCMECLEGMVQAPPTAFLYAPSSGIPALREQWSAMLARKNPSLAGQMHSLPVVTHALTHGLFLAGQLFLDPKEKLILADLYWDNYELIFEEGCGARLKTFKTFRGRHFNV
;
A
#
# COMPACT_ATOMS: atom_id res chain seq x y z
N MET A 1 26.09 10.07 2.34
CA MET A 1 25.58 10.62 3.61
C MET A 1 24.19 10.04 3.84
N PRO A 2 23.76 9.77 5.08
CA PRO A 2 22.39 9.34 5.35
C PRO A 2 21.40 10.43 4.91
N LYS A 3 20.24 10.05 4.38
CA LYS A 3 19.16 10.99 4.02
C LYS A 3 18.74 11.77 5.28
N PRO A 4 18.50 13.09 5.22
CA PRO A 4 17.99 13.85 6.36
C PRO A 4 16.64 13.28 6.83
N ILE A 5 16.34 13.46 8.10
CA ILE A 5 15.04 13.06 8.66
C ILE A 5 13.96 13.98 8.09
N HIS A 6 12.84 13.39 7.66
CA HIS A 6 11.71 14.14 7.11
C HIS A 6 11.15 15.15 8.14
N PRO A 7 10.76 16.39 7.76
CA PRO A 7 10.26 17.40 8.69
C PRO A 7 9.08 16.92 9.55
N LEU A 8 8.16 16.14 9.01
CA LEU A 8 7.04 15.55 9.76
C LEU A 8 7.52 14.58 10.84
N ALA A 9 8.56 13.77 10.55
CA ALA A 9 9.15 12.89 11.56
C ALA A 9 9.88 13.69 12.63
N GLN A 10 10.54 14.78 12.27
CA GLN A 10 11.18 15.68 13.25
C GLN A 10 10.15 16.31 14.19
N ALA A 11 9.04 16.81 13.65
CA ALA A 11 7.94 17.37 14.45
C ALA A 11 7.36 16.35 15.43
N LEU A 12 7.04 15.13 14.92
CA LEU A 12 6.53 14.03 15.75
C LEU A 12 7.51 13.65 16.87
N ASN A 13 8.80 13.59 16.59
CA ASN A 13 9.82 13.28 17.59
C ASN A 13 9.94 14.40 18.64
N ALA A 14 9.79 15.67 18.23
CA ALA A 14 9.79 16.81 19.15
C ALA A 14 8.56 16.76 20.09
N ASP A 15 7.38 16.44 19.58
CA ASP A 15 6.16 16.29 20.37
C ASP A 15 6.29 15.15 21.40
N LEU A 16 6.83 13.99 20.98
CA LEU A 16 7.08 12.86 21.87
C LEU A 16 8.09 13.21 22.98
N ALA A 17 9.12 13.99 22.65
CA ALA A 17 10.12 14.43 23.63
C ALA A 17 9.53 15.47 24.62
N ALA A 18 8.75 16.43 24.13
CA ALA A 18 8.10 17.44 24.95
C ALA A 18 7.11 16.84 25.96
N GLY A 19 6.43 15.76 25.59
CA GLY A 19 5.51 15.03 26.47
C GLY A 19 6.21 14.20 27.57
N GLY A 20 7.54 14.20 27.65
CA GLY A 20 8.30 13.39 28.63
C GLY A 20 8.11 11.89 28.42
N CYS A 21 7.70 11.47 27.22
CA CYS A 21 7.35 10.09 26.93
C CYS A 21 8.61 9.21 26.85
N VAL A 22 8.70 8.20 27.69
CA VAL A 22 9.81 7.22 27.70
C VAL A 22 9.95 6.52 26.35
N ILE A 23 8.86 6.39 25.57
CA ILE A 23 8.87 5.75 24.25
C ILE A 23 9.86 6.43 23.30
N SER A 24 10.06 7.75 23.40
CA SER A 24 11.00 8.46 22.54
C SER A 24 12.43 7.93 22.65
N SER A 25 12.85 7.48 23.85
CA SER A 25 14.18 6.88 24.09
C SER A 25 14.30 5.43 23.61
N LEU A 26 13.18 4.76 23.35
CA LEU A 26 13.12 3.36 22.90
C LEU A 26 13.04 3.24 21.36
N LEU A 27 12.80 4.33 20.66
CA LEU A 27 12.70 4.30 19.20
C LEU A 27 14.04 3.94 18.56
N SER A 28 13.98 2.99 17.63
CA SER A 28 15.12 2.68 16.76
C SER A 28 15.42 3.86 15.82
N ARG A 29 16.61 3.87 15.18
CA ARG A 29 16.94 4.85 14.14
C ARG A 29 15.90 4.89 13.01
N LYS A 30 15.28 3.75 12.68
CA LYS A 30 14.21 3.65 11.71
C LYS A 30 12.90 4.22 12.29
N GLY A 31 12.57 3.93 13.54
CA GLY A 31 11.41 4.49 14.23
C GLY A 31 11.44 6.03 14.29
N LEU A 32 12.61 6.63 14.55
CA LEU A 32 12.79 8.09 14.54
C LEU A 32 12.60 8.74 13.16
N ARG A 33 12.55 7.96 12.09
CA ARG A 33 12.33 8.43 10.71
C ARG A 33 10.89 8.21 10.24
N ALA A 34 10.10 7.49 11.03
CA ALA A 34 8.69 7.21 10.69
C ALA A 34 7.87 8.50 10.77
N PHE A 35 7.01 8.71 9.78
CA PHE A 35 6.04 9.81 9.73
C PHE A 35 4.78 9.37 9.00
N PHE A 36 3.73 10.14 9.13
CA PHE A 36 2.49 9.96 8.38
C PHE A 36 2.30 11.15 7.44
N PRO A 37 2.12 10.93 6.13
CA PRO A 37 1.96 12.02 5.15
C PRO A 37 0.55 12.61 5.25
N PHE A 38 0.37 13.68 6.06
CA PHE A 38 -0.92 14.35 6.21
C PHE A 38 -1.45 15.00 4.92
N GLN A 39 -0.58 15.30 3.97
CA GLN A 39 -0.95 15.86 2.67
C GLN A 39 -1.28 14.79 1.62
N GLY A 40 -1.16 13.52 1.97
CA GLY A 40 -1.53 12.40 1.12
C GLY A 40 -3.05 12.24 0.95
N ILE A 41 -3.46 11.07 0.50
CA ILE A 41 -4.86 10.77 0.14
C ILE A 41 -5.87 11.05 1.26
N LEU A 42 -5.48 10.88 2.53
CA LEU A 42 -6.36 11.17 3.67
C LEU A 42 -6.58 12.67 3.86
N GLY A 43 -5.54 13.49 3.65
CA GLY A 43 -5.67 14.95 3.65
C GLY A 43 -6.56 15.44 2.52
N GLN A 44 -6.30 14.97 1.30
CA GLN A 44 -7.12 15.27 0.12
C GLN A 44 -8.58 14.85 0.31
N SER A 45 -8.80 13.67 0.93
CA SER A 45 -10.15 13.21 1.25
C SER A 45 -10.86 14.08 2.29
N ALA A 46 -10.12 14.59 3.28
CA ALA A 46 -10.66 15.51 4.27
C ALA A 46 -11.07 16.85 3.64
N GLU A 47 -10.27 17.39 2.74
CA GLU A 47 -10.58 18.61 1.99
C GLU A 47 -11.78 18.42 1.07
N ALA A 48 -11.89 17.25 0.43
CA ALA A 48 -12.98 16.94 -0.50
C ALA A 48 -14.32 16.58 0.17
N ARG A 49 -14.40 16.48 1.50
CA ARG A 49 -15.61 16.04 2.22
C ARG A 49 -16.86 16.90 1.91
N GLN A 50 -16.67 18.18 1.61
CA GLN A 50 -17.78 19.11 1.37
C GLN A 50 -18.01 19.35 -0.14
N THR A 51 -17.30 18.66 -1.00
CA THR A 51 -17.47 18.77 -2.44
C THR A 51 -18.60 17.87 -2.93
N LYS A 52 -19.27 18.28 -4.01
CA LYS A 52 -20.34 17.50 -4.63
C LYS A 52 -19.86 16.13 -5.15
N ILE A 53 -18.61 16.08 -5.60
CA ILE A 53 -17.97 14.84 -6.10
C ILE A 53 -16.68 14.67 -5.32
N ASN A 54 -16.58 13.58 -4.56
CA ASN A 54 -15.37 13.19 -3.85
C ASN A 54 -14.88 11.85 -4.43
N ALA A 55 -13.80 11.90 -5.22
CA ALA A 55 -13.16 10.74 -5.83
C ALA A 55 -11.73 10.53 -5.29
N THR A 56 -11.44 11.01 -4.08
CA THR A 56 -10.10 10.94 -3.49
C THR A 56 -9.77 9.57 -2.92
N ILE A 57 -10.78 8.84 -2.45
CA ILE A 57 -10.64 7.46 -1.98
C ILE A 57 -11.37 6.55 -2.94
N GLY A 58 -10.79 5.38 -3.28
CA GLY A 58 -11.37 4.41 -4.20
C GLY A 58 -12.57 3.64 -3.63
N THR A 59 -13.40 4.28 -2.82
CA THR A 59 -14.66 3.72 -2.32
C THR A 59 -15.79 4.12 -3.26
N ALA A 60 -16.51 3.13 -3.78
CA ALA A 60 -17.71 3.37 -4.58
C ALA A 60 -18.92 3.56 -3.66
N PHE A 61 -19.85 4.42 -4.10
CA PHE A 61 -21.10 4.72 -3.40
C PHE A 61 -22.27 4.57 -4.36
N GLU A 62 -23.42 4.22 -3.81
CA GLU A 62 -24.71 4.28 -4.49
C GLU A 62 -25.16 5.74 -4.67
N GLU A 63 -26.22 5.97 -5.45
CA GLU A 63 -26.76 7.31 -5.70
C GLU A 63 -27.29 8.00 -4.42
N ASP A 64 -27.73 7.21 -3.44
CA ASP A 64 -28.19 7.68 -2.12
C ASP A 64 -27.06 7.99 -1.13
N GLY A 65 -25.79 7.73 -1.52
CA GLY A 65 -24.63 7.94 -0.68
C GLY A 65 -24.29 6.77 0.23
N SER A 66 -24.99 5.65 0.18
CA SER A 66 -24.61 4.43 0.87
C SER A 66 -23.40 3.76 0.22
N PRO A 67 -22.53 3.06 0.98
CA PRO A 67 -21.41 2.33 0.39
C PRO A 67 -21.91 1.23 -0.56
N LEU A 68 -21.34 1.22 -1.78
CA LEU A 68 -21.61 0.14 -2.73
C LEU A 68 -21.09 -1.19 -2.18
N CYS A 69 -21.98 -2.15 -2.02
CA CYS A 69 -21.65 -3.52 -1.62
C CYS A 69 -21.98 -4.48 -2.75
N MET A 70 -21.15 -5.49 -2.96
CA MET A 70 -21.52 -6.58 -3.87
C MET A 70 -22.58 -7.47 -3.18
N GLU A 71 -23.76 -7.61 -3.78
CA GLU A 71 -24.87 -8.43 -3.26
C GLU A 71 -24.42 -9.85 -2.86
N CYS A 72 -23.49 -10.45 -3.62
CA CYS A 72 -22.95 -11.76 -3.31
C CYS A 72 -22.16 -11.84 -2.00
N LEU A 73 -21.77 -10.69 -1.41
CA LEU A 73 -21.08 -10.62 -0.12
C LEU A 73 -22.03 -10.34 1.04
N GLU A 74 -23.26 -9.97 0.75
CA GLU A 74 -24.29 -9.82 1.78
C GLU A 74 -24.51 -11.16 2.50
N GLY A 75 -24.43 -11.17 3.81
CA GLY A 75 -24.55 -12.37 4.61
C GLY A 75 -23.29 -13.25 4.72
N MET A 76 -22.19 -12.95 4.00
CA MET A 76 -20.92 -13.67 4.13
C MET A 76 -20.06 -13.26 5.34
N VAL A 77 -20.69 -12.64 6.34
CA VAL A 77 -19.99 -12.18 7.56
C VAL A 77 -19.69 -13.35 8.52
N GLN A 78 -20.26 -14.52 8.28
CA GLN A 78 -20.01 -15.71 9.10
C GLN A 78 -18.72 -16.40 8.68
N ALA A 79 -17.79 -16.51 9.62
CA ALA A 79 -16.57 -17.29 9.40
C ALA A 79 -16.86 -18.79 9.60
N PRO A 80 -16.55 -19.67 8.64
CA PRO A 80 -16.68 -21.11 8.85
C PRO A 80 -15.67 -21.59 9.90
N PRO A 81 -15.90 -22.73 10.58
CA PRO A 81 -14.97 -23.24 11.60
C PRO A 81 -13.53 -23.40 11.10
N THR A 82 -13.35 -23.68 9.82
CA THR A 82 -12.02 -23.79 9.18
C THR A 82 -11.23 -22.47 9.16
N ALA A 83 -11.89 -21.31 9.30
CA ALA A 83 -11.23 -20.01 9.39
C ALA A 83 -10.42 -19.83 10.69
N PHE A 84 -10.64 -20.66 11.70
CA PHE A 84 -9.91 -20.64 12.97
C PHE A 84 -8.68 -21.53 12.96
N LEU A 85 -8.41 -22.23 11.87
CA LEU A 85 -7.22 -23.06 11.72
C LEU A 85 -6.02 -22.23 11.28
N TYR A 86 -4.81 -22.73 11.56
CA TYR A 86 -3.60 -22.15 10.99
C TYR A 86 -3.61 -22.21 9.47
N ALA A 87 -3.47 -21.06 8.84
CA ALA A 87 -3.29 -20.99 7.39
C ALA A 87 -1.83 -21.29 7.02
N PRO A 88 -1.57 -21.96 5.88
CA PRO A 88 -0.23 -22.05 5.33
C PRO A 88 0.40 -20.68 5.11
N SER A 89 1.71 -20.54 5.28
CA SER A 89 2.44 -19.26 5.15
C SER A 89 2.26 -18.58 3.77
N SER A 90 2.02 -19.37 2.73
CA SER A 90 1.74 -18.85 1.38
C SER A 90 0.25 -18.56 1.11
N GLY A 91 -0.62 -18.86 2.05
CA GLY A 91 -2.07 -18.75 1.93
C GLY A 91 -2.78 -20.08 1.66
N ILE A 92 -4.09 -20.09 1.86
CA ILE A 92 -4.95 -21.27 1.66
C ILE A 92 -4.89 -21.71 0.19
N PRO A 93 -4.57 -23.01 -0.12
CA PRO A 93 -4.43 -23.49 -1.50
C PRO A 93 -5.62 -23.16 -2.39
N ALA A 94 -6.84 -23.42 -1.93
CA ALA A 94 -8.06 -23.15 -2.69
C ALA A 94 -8.19 -21.67 -3.10
N LEU A 95 -7.86 -20.72 -2.22
CA LEU A 95 -7.86 -19.29 -2.53
C LEU A 95 -6.83 -18.96 -3.62
N ARG A 96 -5.62 -19.50 -3.49
CA ARG A 96 -4.52 -19.26 -4.44
C ARG A 96 -4.84 -19.81 -5.83
N GLU A 97 -5.44 -20.98 -5.89
CA GLU A 97 -5.88 -21.63 -7.15
C GLU A 97 -6.99 -20.83 -7.83
N GLN A 98 -8.02 -20.46 -7.08
CA GLN A 98 -9.13 -19.64 -7.59
C GLN A 98 -8.65 -18.26 -8.07
N TRP A 99 -7.71 -17.65 -7.35
CA TRP A 99 -7.11 -16.38 -7.77
C TRP A 99 -6.31 -16.54 -9.07
N SER A 100 -5.50 -17.57 -9.17
CA SER A 100 -4.75 -17.90 -10.40
C SER A 100 -5.69 -18.12 -11.60
N ALA A 101 -6.76 -18.88 -11.41
CA ALA A 101 -7.76 -19.10 -12.46
C ALA A 101 -8.46 -17.79 -12.86
N MET A 102 -8.78 -16.94 -11.90
CA MET A 102 -9.36 -15.61 -12.17
C MET A 102 -8.38 -14.72 -12.97
N LEU A 103 -7.10 -14.71 -12.62
CA LEU A 103 -6.08 -13.95 -13.34
C LEU A 103 -5.98 -14.40 -14.81
N ALA A 104 -5.94 -15.71 -15.08
CA ALA A 104 -5.91 -16.27 -16.43
C ALA A 104 -7.16 -15.88 -17.23
N ARG A 105 -8.35 -15.91 -16.59
CA ARG A 105 -9.60 -15.52 -17.24
C ARG A 105 -9.67 -14.03 -17.57
N LYS A 106 -9.19 -13.16 -16.66
CA LYS A 106 -9.21 -11.70 -16.85
C LYS A 106 -8.09 -11.19 -17.76
N ASN A 107 -7.02 -11.95 -17.89
CA ASN A 107 -5.85 -11.58 -18.69
C ASN A 107 -5.51 -12.71 -19.67
N PRO A 108 -6.16 -12.78 -20.84
CA PRO A 108 -5.94 -13.86 -21.82
C PRO A 108 -4.48 -14.01 -22.25
N SER A 109 -3.68 -12.94 -22.19
CA SER A 109 -2.24 -12.96 -22.47
C SER A 109 -1.42 -13.85 -21.52
N LEU A 110 -1.98 -14.19 -20.35
CA LEU A 110 -1.36 -15.12 -19.40
C LEU A 110 -1.67 -16.59 -19.71
N ALA A 111 -2.58 -16.87 -20.65
CA ALA A 111 -2.93 -18.22 -21.00
C ALA A 111 -1.70 -18.96 -21.58
N GLY A 112 -1.38 -20.11 -21.01
CA GLY A 112 -0.22 -20.90 -21.40
C GLY A 112 1.14 -20.39 -20.88
N GLN A 113 1.17 -19.27 -20.16
CA GLN A 113 2.40 -18.81 -19.50
C GLN A 113 2.62 -19.55 -18.19
N MET A 114 3.85 -20.02 -17.97
CA MET A 114 4.23 -20.62 -16.68
C MET A 114 4.36 -19.55 -15.61
N HIS A 115 3.60 -19.68 -14.53
CA HIS A 115 3.71 -18.85 -13.35
C HIS A 115 3.41 -19.67 -12.09
N SER A 116 3.96 -19.26 -10.97
CA SER A 116 3.67 -19.88 -9.68
C SER A 116 2.27 -19.48 -9.20
N LEU A 117 1.69 -20.26 -8.29
CA LEU A 117 0.51 -19.83 -7.58
C LEU A 117 0.81 -18.55 -6.76
N PRO A 118 -0.11 -17.59 -6.71
CA PRO A 118 0.09 -16.35 -5.98
C PRO A 118 0.27 -16.61 -4.48
N VAL A 119 1.03 -15.77 -3.80
CA VAL A 119 1.16 -15.75 -2.35
C VAL A 119 0.14 -14.77 -1.79
N VAL A 120 -0.56 -15.18 -0.73
CA VAL A 120 -1.53 -14.33 -0.03
C VAL A 120 -0.80 -13.39 0.91
N THR A 121 -1.12 -12.11 0.84
CA THR A 121 -0.56 -11.07 1.71
C THR A 121 -1.67 -10.29 2.42
N HIS A 122 -1.33 -9.58 3.50
CA HIS A 122 -2.24 -8.64 4.15
C HIS A 122 -2.34 -7.37 3.31
N ALA A 123 -3.24 -7.39 2.33
CA ALA A 123 -3.45 -6.33 1.35
C ALA A 123 -2.20 -5.96 0.54
N LEU A 124 -2.33 -4.91 -0.28
CA LEU A 124 -1.33 -4.43 -1.22
C LEU A 124 -0.03 -3.96 -0.54
N THR A 125 -0.16 -3.21 0.55
CA THR A 125 0.99 -2.65 1.28
C THR A 125 1.96 -3.73 1.77
N HIS A 126 1.43 -4.83 2.31
CA HIS A 126 2.26 -5.96 2.74
C HIS A 126 2.95 -6.65 1.54
N GLY A 127 2.24 -6.83 0.43
CA GLY A 127 2.82 -7.38 -0.79
C GLY A 127 3.96 -6.53 -1.34
N LEU A 128 3.77 -5.21 -1.39
CA LEU A 128 4.81 -4.27 -1.82
C LEU A 128 6.00 -4.25 -0.87
N PHE A 129 5.77 -4.31 0.44
CA PHE A 129 6.85 -4.40 1.43
C PHE A 129 7.67 -5.68 1.23
N LEU A 130 7.02 -6.84 1.06
CA LEU A 130 7.71 -8.10 0.80
C LEU A 130 8.50 -8.06 -0.52
N ALA A 131 7.93 -7.48 -1.58
CA ALA A 131 8.64 -7.30 -2.84
C ALA A 131 9.88 -6.41 -2.67
N GLY A 132 9.75 -5.32 -1.91
CA GLY A 132 10.89 -4.47 -1.57
C GLY A 132 11.98 -5.20 -0.82
N GLN A 133 11.62 -6.05 0.16
CA GLN A 133 12.59 -6.85 0.92
C GLN A 133 13.28 -7.94 0.08
N LEU A 134 12.59 -8.46 -0.95
CA LEU A 134 13.14 -9.53 -1.80
C LEU A 134 14.00 -9.03 -2.95
N PHE A 135 13.69 -7.84 -3.49
CA PHE A 135 14.25 -7.39 -4.76
C PHE A 135 15.05 -6.09 -4.69
N LEU A 136 15.12 -5.43 -3.53
CA LEU A 136 15.81 -4.15 -3.41
C LEU A 136 16.86 -4.19 -2.29
N ASP A 137 18.11 -3.99 -2.68
CA ASP A 137 19.16 -3.70 -1.72
C ASP A 137 19.13 -2.22 -1.28
N PRO A 138 19.65 -1.90 -0.08
CA PRO A 138 19.78 -0.51 0.35
C PRO A 138 20.55 0.34 -0.67
N LYS A 139 20.00 1.51 -1.02
CA LYS A 139 20.49 2.49 -2.00
C LYS A 139 20.23 2.14 -3.47
N GLU A 140 19.67 0.98 -3.79
CA GLU A 140 19.21 0.69 -5.14
C GLU A 140 18.11 1.65 -5.60
N LYS A 141 17.98 1.79 -6.90
CA LYS A 141 17.02 2.72 -7.51
C LYS A 141 15.78 1.96 -7.95
N LEU A 142 14.63 2.35 -7.40
CA LEU A 142 13.33 1.95 -7.90
C LEU A 142 12.78 3.04 -8.80
N ILE A 143 12.47 2.70 -10.05
CA ILE A 143 11.95 3.65 -11.05
C ILE A 143 10.43 3.60 -11.05
N LEU A 144 9.80 4.77 -10.92
CA LEU A 144 8.34 4.92 -10.87
C LEU A 144 7.89 6.05 -11.81
N ALA A 145 6.64 6.01 -12.26
CA ALA A 145 6.00 7.20 -12.79
C ALA A 145 5.86 8.28 -11.71
N ASP A 146 5.88 9.56 -12.07
CA ASP A 146 5.83 10.67 -11.11
C ASP A 146 4.47 10.86 -10.43
N LEU A 147 3.43 10.20 -10.93
CA LEU A 147 2.12 10.09 -10.28
C LEU A 147 2.04 8.75 -9.55
N TYR A 148 2.57 8.69 -8.36
CA TYR A 148 2.60 7.50 -7.54
C TYR A 148 1.99 7.74 -6.16
N TRP A 149 1.69 6.66 -5.46
CA TRP A 149 1.13 6.68 -4.11
C TRP A 149 2.22 7.03 -3.07
N ASP A 150 2.00 8.04 -2.25
CA ASP A 150 2.94 8.58 -1.24
C ASP A 150 3.52 7.49 -0.32
N ASN A 151 2.73 6.45 -0.02
CA ASN A 151 3.22 5.35 0.80
C ASN A 151 4.41 4.59 0.20
N TYR A 152 4.70 4.77 -1.09
CA TYR A 152 5.91 4.17 -1.68
C TYR A 152 7.19 4.74 -1.09
N GLU A 153 7.21 5.98 -0.65
CA GLU A 153 8.35 6.54 0.08
C GLU A 153 8.54 5.82 1.43
N LEU A 154 7.45 5.59 2.17
CA LEU A 154 7.50 4.89 3.45
C LEU A 154 7.91 3.41 3.27
N ILE A 155 7.37 2.73 2.25
CA ILE A 155 7.64 1.31 2.00
C ILE A 155 9.07 1.12 1.51
N PHE A 156 9.47 1.82 0.44
CA PHE A 156 10.70 1.53 -0.27
C PHE A 156 11.90 2.37 0.21
N GLU A 157 11.74 3.67 0.47
CA GLU A 157 12.86 4.48 0.94
C GLU A 157 13.11 4.28 2.43
N GLU A 158 12.10 4.47 3.28
CA GLU A 158 12.29 4.32 4.72
C GLU A 158 12.25 2.84 5.15
N GLY A 159 11.42 2.02 4.50
CA GLY A 159 11.27 0.59 4.79
C GLY A 159 12.44 -0.27 4.31
N CYS A 160 12.86 -0.11 3.07
CA CYS A 160 13.88 -0.93 2.41
C CYS A 160 15.22 -0.22 2.22
N GLY A 161 15.29 1.11 2.43
CA GLY A 161 16.51 1.90 2.20
C GLY A 161 16.80 2.15 0.73
N ALA A 162 15.86 1.89 -0.17
CA ALA A 162 15.97 2.14 -1.60
C ALA A 162 15.93 3.65 -1.92
N ARG A 163 16.06 4.00 -3.18
CA ARG A 163 15.94 5.38 -3.68
C ARG A 163 14.92 5.44 -4.78
N LEU A 164 13.86 6.19 -4.60
CA LEU A 164 12.87 6.41 -5.65
C LEU A 164 13.45 7.34 -6.71
N LYS A 165 13.24 6.97 -7.96
CA LYS A 165 13.53 7.78 -9.16
C LYS A 165 12.27 7.82 -10.00
N THR A 166 11.87 9.02 -10.39
CA THR A 166 10.65 9.20 -11.16
C THR A 166 10.95 9.61 -12.60
N PHE A 167 10.03 9.22 -13.48
CA PHE A 167 9.90 9.75 -14.82
C PHE A 167 8.52 10.38 -15.00
N LYS A 168 8.38 11.28 -15.98
CA LYS A 168 7.09 11.92 -16.26
C LYS A 168 6.10 10.92 -16.81
N THR A 169 4.94 10.77 -16.15
CA THR A 169 3.83 9.92 -16.61
C THR A 169 3.32 10.37 -17.97
N PHE A 170 3.31 11.68 -18.22
CA PHE A 170 2.82 12.26 -19.46
C PHE A 170 3.88 13.07 -20.20
N ARG A 171 3.86 12.98 -21.53
CA ARG A 171 4.46 13.91 -22.48
C ARG A 171 3.35 14.67 -23.21
N GLY A 172 3.12 15.92 -22.81
CA GLY A 172 1.95 16.66 -23.28
C GLY A 172 0.66 15.92 -22.86
N ARG A 173 -0.13 15.45 -23.85
CA ARG A 173 -1.38 14.72 -23.61
C ARG A 173 -1.28 13.21 -23.75
N HIS A 174 -0.09 12.66 -23.97
CA HIS A 174 0.15 11.24 -24.19
C HIS A 174 0.90 10.61 -23.02
N PHE A 175 0.63 9.33 -22.75
CA PHE A 175 1.46 8.57 -21.83
C PHE A 175 2.91 8.50 -22.33
N ASN A 176 3.84 8.62 -21.40
CA ASN A 176 5.28 8.56 -21.68
C ASN A 176 5.78 7.11 -21.50
N VAL A 177 5.39 6.24 -22.42
CA VAL A 177 5.79 4.84 -22.50
C VAL A 177 6.77 4.62 -23.63
#